data_d82ad4ae1bc39916982e9cc60a10f8db
#
_entry.id   d82ad4ae1bc39916982e9cc60a10f8db
#
_cell.length_a   1.000
_cell.length_b   1.000
_cell.length_c   1.000
_cell.angle_alpha   90.00
_cell.angle_beta   90.00
_cell.angle_gamma   90.00
#
_symmetry.space_group_name_H-M   'P 1'
#
loop_
_entity.id
_entity.type
_entity.pdbx_description
1 polymer ?
#
loop_
_entity_poly.entity_id
_entity_poly.type
_entity_poly.pdbx_seq_one_letter_code
_entity_poly.pdbx_strand_id
1 'polypeptide(L)'
;DDCSSRGLGDVYKRQILNVERQKHNAAKVFQNQEIQTIIRALGAGVGNNEDEEGAFDTTKLRYSKIIIMCDADIDGAHIRTLMLTFLWRFMRPAIEEGHVFIAQPPLYQLTKGRVSRYVFSDEERDTVTLELQGGNPDAKIGIQRYKGLGEMNPDQLWETTMNPMTRTMLKVTVRDAEESDELFEILMGEDVPDRRTFIEKHAKEVTNLDI
;
A
#
# COMPACT_ATOMS: atom_id res chain seq x y z
N ASP A 1 -26.63 -2.06 28.89
CA ASP A 1 -26.59 -1.09 27.79
C ASP A 1 -25.17 -0.70 27.40
N ASP A 2 -24.31 -1.69 27.13
CA ASP A 2 -22.88 -1.45 26.83
C ASP A 2 -22.49 -2.10 25.49
N CYS A 3 -23.38 -2.04 24.50
CA CYS A 3 -23.12 -2.57 23.17
C CYS A 3 -22.46 -1.58 22.18
N SER A 4 -22.48 -0.28 22.48
CA SER A 4 -21.94 0.75 21.56
C SER A 4 -20.43 0.97 21.70
N SER A 5 -19.86 0.71 22.87
CA SER A 5 -18.43 0.91 23.12
C SER A 5 -17.55 -0.24 22.65
N ARG A 6 -18.10 -1.46 22.55
CA ARG A 6 -17.33 -2.64 22.12
C ARG A 6 -17.03 -2.64 20.62
N GLY A 7 -17.94 -2.12 19.79
CA GLY A 7 -17.75 -2.06 18.35
C GLY A 7 -16.66 -1.08 17.90
N LEU A 8 -16.64 0.12 18.50
CA LEU A 8 -15.62 1.15 18.19
C LEU A 8 -14.23 0.74 18.69
N GLY A 9 -14.14 0.08 19.85
CA GLY A 9 -12.86 -0.40 20.38
C GLY A 9 -12.21 -1.48 19.53
N ASP A 10 -12.99 -2.33 18.86
CA ASP A 10 -12.49 -3.42 18.00
C ASP A 10 -11.99 -2.90 16.66
N VAL A 11 -12.64 -1.88 16.09
CA VAL A 11 -12.19 -1.23 14.85
C VAL A 11 -10.84 -0.54 15.07
N TYR A 12 -10.66 0.19 16.16
CA TYR A 12 -9.40 0.85 16.49
C TYR A 12 -8.26 -0.13 16.82
N LYS A 13 -8.56 -1.29 17.38
CA LYS A 13 -7.55 -2.32 17.71
C LYS A 13 -6.96 -3.03 16.49
N ARG A 14 -7.65 -3.01 15.35
CA ARG A 14 -7.21 -3.66 14.10
C ARG A 14 -6.56 -2.70 13.12
N GLN A 15 -6.44 -1.41 13.45
CA GLN A 15 -5.76 -0.44 12.59
C GLN A 15 -4.26 -0.43 12.85
N ILE A 16 -3.49 -0.31 11.76
CA ILE A 16 -2.06 -0.05 11.86
C ILE A 16 -1.85 1.33 12.50
N LEU A 17 -1.07 1.35 13.55
CA LEU A 17 -0.77 2.57 14.27
C LEU A 17 0.06 3.53 13.39
N ASN A 18 -0.29 4.82 13.39
CA ASN A 18 0.58 5.85 12.85
C ASN A 18 1.78 6.04 13.79
N VAL A 19 2.91 5.43 13.43
CA VAL A 19 4.11 5.43 14.26
C VAL A 19 4.81 6.77 14.30
N GLU A 20 4.61 7.64 13.30
CA GLU A 20 5.18 8.98 13.28
C GLU A 20 4.65 9.83 14.43
N ARG A 21 3.34 9.76 14.70
CA ARG A 21 2.72 10.42 15.86
C ARG A 21 3.14 9.84 17.18
N GLN A 22 3.73 8.67 17.21
CA GLN A 22 4.17 7.96 18.40
C GLN A 22 5.70 7.82 18.47
N LYS A 23 6.45 8.59 17.68
CA LYS A 23 7.91 8.49 17.60
C LYS A 23 8.63 8.64 18.96
N HIS A 24 8.02 9.37 19.88
CA HIS A 24 8.54 9.54 21.24
C HIS A 24 8.06 8.48 22.26
N ASN A 25 7.23 7.52 21.82
CA ASN A 25 6.68 6.47 22.68
C ASN A 25 6.75 5.08 22.00
N ALA A 26 7.95 4.58 21.88
CA ALA A 26 8.21 3.26 21.27
C ALA A 26 7.42 2.13 21.96
N ALA A 27 7.22 2.20 23.29
CA ALA A 27 6.45 1.21 24.02
C ALA A 27 5.00 1.09 23.49
N LYS A 28 4.36 2.21 23.13
CA LYS A 28 3.01 2.21 22.57
C LYS A 28 2.99 1.65 21.15
N VAL A 29 4.02 1.90 20.35
CA VAL A 29 4.17 1.32 19.01
C VAL A 29 4.23 -0.20 19.11
N PHE A 30 5.06 -0.73 19.99
CA PHE A 30 5.23 -2.17 20.17
C PHE A 30 4.08 -2.87 20.92
N GLN A 31 3.12 -2.13 21.48
CA GLN A 31 1.87 -2.70 22.02
C GLN A 31 0.82 -2.93 20.92
N ASN A 32 0.97 -2.34 19.74
CA ASN A 32 0.04 -2.57 18.63
C ASN A 32 0.19 -3.99 18.09
N GLN A 33 -0.91 -4.74 18.06
CA GLN A 33 -0.92 -6.15 17.66
C GLN A 33 -0.51 -6.37 16.21
N GLU A 34 -0.94 -5.49 15.30
CA GLU A 34 -0.60 -5.58 13.88
C GLU A 34 0.90 -5.38 13.66
N ILE A 35 1.48 -4.38 14.32
CA ILE A 35 2.93 -4.13 14.27
C ILE A 35 3.70 -5.33 14.84
N GLN A 36 3.30 -5.86 15.99
CA GLN A 36 3.94 -7.06 16.55
C GLN A 36 3.86 -8.26 15.61
N THR A 37 2.72 -8.43 14.94
CA THR A 37 2.53 -9.52 13.98
C THR A 37 3.49 -9.39 12.80
N ILE A 38 3.65 -8.16 12.26
CA ILE A 38 4.59 -7.87 11.17
C ILE A 38 6.03 -8.16 11.60
N ILE A 39 6.46 -7.66 12.77
CA ILE A 39 7.81 -7.87 13.29
C ILE A 39 8.10 -9.37 13.44
N ARG A 40 7.15 -10.12 14.04
CA ARG A 40 7.29 -11.58 14.22
C ARG A 40 7.30 -12.32 12.89
N ALA A 41 6.50 -11.91 11.93
CA ALA A 41 6.44 -12.54 10.61
C ALA A 41 7.77 -12.36 9.86
N LEU A 42 8.33 -11.15 9.86
CA LEU A 42 9.59 -10.85 9.19
C LEU A 42 10.79 -11.50 9.89
N GLY A 43 10.80 -11.53 11.22
CA GLY A 43 11.79 -12.23 12.03
C GLY A 43 13.20 -11.64 12.00
N ALA A 44 13.35 -10.41 11.53
CA ALA A 44 14.62 -9.75 11.27
C ALA A 44 15.00 -8.69 12.34
N GLY A 45 14.29 -8.63 13.45
CA GLY A 45 14.47 -7.57 14.44
C GLY A 45 13.73 -6.28 14.10
N VAL A 46 14.01 -5.20 14.83
CA VAL A 46 13.37 -3.90 14.67
C VAL A 46 14.26 -2.79 15.22
N GLY A 47 14.38 -1.67 14.52
CA GLY A 47 15.26 -0.55 14.85
C GLY A 47 16.26 -0.28 13.72
N ASN A 48 16.64 0.98 13.57
CA ASN A 48 17.54 1.41 12.49
C ASN A 48 19.00 1.57 12.94
N ASN A 49 19.27 1.44 14.23
CA ASN A 49 20.64 1.56 14.77
C ASN A 49 21.26 0.17 14.84
N GLU A 50 22.22 -0.10 13.99
CA GLU A 50 22.92 -1.40 13.91
C GLU A 50 23.61 -1.84 15.22
N ASP A 51 23.99 -0.87 16.07
CA ASP A 51 24.67 -1.10 17.34
C ASP A 51 23.71 -1.49 18.48
N GLU A 52 22.39 -1.42 18.24
CA GLU A 52 21.40 -1.77 19.29
C GLU A 52 21.04 -3.25 19.25
N GLU A 53 20.95 -3.86 20.43
CA GLU A 53 20.51 -5.25 20.55
C GLU A 53 19.07 -5.41 20.01
N GLY A 54 18.92 -6.27 19.01
CA GLY A 54 17.62 -6.48 18.35
C GLY A 54 17.34 -5.57 17.16
N ALA A 55 18.31 -4.77 16.70
CA ALA A 55 18.21 -3.97 15.47
C ALA A 55 17.78 -4.82 14.28
N PHE A 56 17.19 -4.15 13.28
CA PHE A 56 16.77 -4.81 12.06
C PHE A 56 17.98 -5.28 11.25
N ASP A 57 18.02 -6.57 10.96
CA ASP A 57 19.09 -7.23 10.24
C ASP A 57 18.53 -7.94 9.01
N THR A 58 18.83 -7.41 7.84
CA THR A 58 18.34 -7.93 6.55
C THR A 58 18.77 -9.37 6.30
N THR A 59 19.93 -9.80 6.86
CA THR A 59 20.40 -11.18 6.70
C THR A 59 19.52 -12.20 7.39
N LYS A 60 18.75 -11.78 8.41
CA LYS A 60 17.79 -12.61 9.14
C LYS A 60 16.39 -12.56 8.56
N LEU A 61 16.17 -11.76 7.51
CA LEU A 61 14.85 -11.62 6.90
C LEU A 61 14.37 -12.96 6.34
N ARG A 62 13.20 -13.41 6.79
CA ARG A 62 12.63 -14.70 6.38
C ARG A 62 12.15 -14.74 4.94
N TYR A 63 11.92 -13.56 4.34
CA TYR A 63 11.35 -13.41 3.01
C TYR A 63 12.19 -12.45 2.18
N SER A 64 12.48 -12.81 0.95
CA SER A 64 13.21 -11.94 0.02
C SER A 64 12.44 -10.70 -0.45
N LYS A 65 11.12 -10.70 -0.29
CA LYS A 65 10.24 -9.60 -0.67
C LYS A 65 9.13 -9.39 0.35
N ILE A 66 8.92 -8.15 0.73
CA ILE A 66 7.79 -7.66 1.51
C ILE A 66 6.86 -6.94 0.52
N ILE A 67 5.66 -7.48 0.31
CA ILE A 67 4.73 -6.94 -0.70
C ILE A 67 3.54 -6.34 0.03
N ILE A 68 3.41 -5.02 -0.04
CA ILE A 68 2.25 -4.30 0.49
C ILE A 68 1.12 -4.45 -0.55
N MET A 69 0.01 -5.01 -0.13
CA MET A 69 -1.15 -5.25 -0.97
C MET A 69 -2.39 -4.65 -0.30
N CYS A 70 -2.92 -3.58 -0.89
CA CYS A 70 -4.06 -2.82 -0.40
C CYS A 70 -5.04 -2.56 -1.54
N ASP A 71 -6.28 -2.26 -1.20
CA ASP A 71 -7.29 -1.82 -2.15
C ASP A 71 -6.86 -0.53 -2.87
N ALA A 72 -7.40 -0.30 -4.05
CA ALA A 72 -7.08 0.88 -4.87
C ALA A 72 -7.91 2.12 -4.48
N ASP A 73 -8.46 2.15 -3.27
CA ASP A 73 -9.24 3.26 -2.72
C ASP A 73 -8.42 4.16 -1.77
N ILE A 74 -9.07 5.18 -1.22
CA ILE A 74 -8.44 6.14 -0.28
C ILE A 74 -7.99 5.43 0.99
N ASP A 75 -8.78 4.51 1.52
CA ASP A 75 -8.46 3.78 2.75
C ASP A 75 -7.25 2.86 2.55
N GLY A 76 -7.20 2.15 1.42
CA GLY A 76 -6.04 1.35 1.04
C GLY A 76 -4.77 2.19 0.83
N ALA A 77 -4.89 3.38 0.25
CA ALA A 77 -3.78 4.32 0.11
C ALA A 77 -3.26 4.78 1.49
N HIS A 78 -4.17 5.05 2.44
CA HIS A 78 -3.80 5.41 3.81
C HIS A 78 -3.11 4.25 4.54
N ILE A 79 -3.65 3.02 4.45
CA ILE A 79 -3.02 1.81 5.03
C ILE A 79 -1.60 1.62 4.47
N ARG A 80 -1.43 1.75 3.15
CA ARG A 80 -0.12 1.67 2.49
C ARG A 80 0.86 2.71 3.04
N THR A 81 0.41 3.95 3.24
CA THR A 81 1.24 5.01 3.80
C THR A 81 1.64 4.72 5.25
N LEU A 82 0.72 4.22 6.08
CA LEU A 82 1.04 3.79 7.45
C LEU A 82 2.07 2.66 7.49
N MET A 83 1.95 1.68 6.59
CA MET A 83 2.94 0.60 6.46
C MET A 83 4.31 1.12 6.04
N LEU A 84 4.37 2.01 5.04
CA LEU A 84 5.61 2.62 4.61
C LEU A 84 6.24 3.45 5.72
N THR A 85 5.45 4.22 6.47
CA THR A 85 5.94 4.99 7.64
C THR A 85 6.55 4.07 8.69
N PHE A 86 5.90 2.93 8.99
CA PHE A 86 6.44 1.94 9.92
C PHE A 86 7.77 1.34 9.42
N LEU A 87 7.81 0.89 8.17
CA LEU A 87 9.03 0.33 7.57
C LEU A 87 10.16 1.36 7.53
N TRP A 88 9.85 2.61 7.20
CA TRP A 88 10.83 3.69 7.18
C TRP A 88 11.42 3.99 8.56
N ARG A 89 10.56 4.05 9.59
CA ARG A 89 11.00 4.41 10.95
C ARG A 89 11.69 3.28 11.71
N PHE A 90 11.38 2.02 11.38
CA PHE A 90 11.83 0.87 12.18
C PHE A 90 12.56 -0.22 11.40
N MET A 91 12.50 -0.21 10.07
CA MET A 91 13.07 -1.25 9.21
C MET A 91 13.61 -0.64 7.91
N ARG A 92 14.23 0.52 8.01
CA ARG A 92 14.72 1.31 6.87
C ARG A 92 15.64 0.51 5.93
N PRO A 93 16.57 -0.33 6.43
CA PRO A 93 17.40 -1.15 5.55
C PRO A 93 16.59 -2.05 4.61
N ALA A 94 15.39 -2.52 5.02
CA ALA A 94 14.54 -3.29 4.12
C ALA A 94 14.09 -2.51 2.88
N ILE A 95 13.92 -1.20 2.98
CA ILE A 95 13.58 -0.34 1.85
C ILE A 95 14.83 -0.06 1.01
N GLU A 96 15.92 0.33 1.64
CA GLU A 96 17.18 0.71 0.98
C GLU A 96 17.80 -0.44 0.19
N GLU A 97 17.78 -1.65 0.73
CA GLU A 97 18.23 -2.86 0.05
C GLU A 97 17.21 -3.39 -0.97
N GLY A 98 16.02 -2.82 -1.01
CA GLY A 98 15.01 -3.09 -2.05
C GLY A 98 14.21 -4.34 -1.83
N HIS A 99 13.90 -4.67 -0.59
CA HIS A 99 13.02 -5.77 -0.22
C HIS A 99 11.54 -5.40 -0.24
N VAL A 100 11.19 -4.10 -0.29
CA VAL A 100 9.81 -3.61 -0.17
C VAL A 100 9.21 -3.31 -1.53
N PHE A 101 8.00 -3.83 -1.76
CA PHE A 101 7.24 -3.69 -3.00
C PHE A 101 5.78 -3.34 -2.70
N ILE A 102 5.13 -2.68 -3.66
CA ILE A 102 3.69 -2.42 -3.66
C ILE A 102 3.08 -3.21 -4.79
N ALA A 103 2.11 -4.08 -4.48
CA ALA A 103 1.35 -4.80 -5.49
C ALA A 103 0.52 -3.84 -6.34
N GLN A 104 0.44 -4.11 -7.64
CA GLN A 104 -0.35 -3.35 -8.60
C GLN A 104 -1.44 -4.28 -9.16
N PRO A 105 -2.62 -4.39 -8.49
CA PRO A 105 -3.74 -5.12 -9.06
C PRO A 105 -4.30 -4.36 -10.25
N PRO A 106 -4.96 -5.05 -11.21
CA PRO A 106 -5.62 -4.39 -12.32
C PRO A 106 -6.81 -3.55 -11.85
N LEU A 107 -7.08 -2.46 -12.55
CA LEU A 107 -8.25 -1.62 -12.30
C LEU A 107 -9.49 -2.10 -13.04
N TYR A 108 -9.31 -2.75 -14.19
CA TYR A 108 -10.42 -3.23 -15.01
C TYR A 108 -10.16 -4.62 -15.59
N GLN A 109 -11.25 -5.33 -15.84
CA GLN A 109 -11.30 -6.50 -16.72
C GLN A 109 -12.20 -6.19 -17.91
N LEU A 110 -11.66 -6.35 -19.13
CA LEU A 110 -12.40 -6.21 -20.37
C LEU A 110 -12.68 -7.59 -20.96
N THR A 111 -13.91 -7.82 -21.41
CA THR A 111 -14.33 -9.13 -21.96
C THR A 111 -15.03 -8.94 -23.30
N LYS A 112 -14.66 -9.79 -24.29
CA LYS A 112 -15.36 -9.94 -25.56
C LYS A 112 -15.49 -11.42 -25.89
N GLY A 113 -16.68 -11.96 -25.76
CA GLY A 113 -16.91 -13.39 -25.93
C GLY A 113 -16.09 -14.21 -24.94
N ARG A 114 -15.13 -14.98 -25.45
CA ARG A 114 -14.22 -15.81 -24.60
C ARG A 114 -12.88 -15.14 -24.29
N VAL A 115 -12.64 -13.97 -24.83
CA VAL A 115 -11.40 -13.23 -24.59
C VAL A 115 -11.59 -12.33 -23.38
N SER A 116 -10.65 -12.42 -22.44
CA SER A 116 -10.58 -11.55 -21.25
C SER A 116 -9.21 -10.90 -21.19
N ARG A 117 -9.16 -9.60 -20.85
CA ARG A 117 -7.93 -8.85 -20.64
C ARG A 117 -8.05 -8.00 -19.39
N TYR A 118 -6.98 -7.98 -18.60
CA TYR A 118 -6.83 -7.09 -17.46
C TYR A 118 -6.04 -5.86 -17.87
N VAL A 119 -6.44 -4.69 -17.36
CA VAL A 119 -5.80 -3.41 -17.65
C VAL A 119 -5.64 -2.59 -16.36
N PHE A 120 -4.60 -1.75 -16.32
CA PHE A 120 -4.09 -1.14 -15.10
C PHE A 120 -4.27 0.39 -15.09
N SER A 121 -4.76 1.00 -16.18
CA SER A 121 -5.06 2.42 -16.24
C SER A 121 -6.30 2.70 -17.09
N ASP A 122 -6.83 3.93 -17.01
CA ASP A 122 -7.93 4.39 -17.86
C ASP A 122 -7.52 4.47 -19.33
N GLU A 123 -6.31 4.94 -19.62
CA GLU A 123 -5.77 5.03 -20.96
C GLU A 123 -5.62 3.64 -21.59
N GLU A 124 -5.12 2.67 -20.80
CA GLU A 124 -5.01 1.29 -21.27
C GLU A 124 -6.38 0.66 -21.53
N ARG A 125 -7.38 0.95 -20.66
CA ARG A 125 -8.77 0.52 -20.87
C ARG A 125 -9.31 0.99 -22.21
N ASP A 126 -9.14 2.27 -22.53
CA ASP A 126 -9.67 2.85 -23.76
C ASP A 126 -8.96 2.27 -25.00
N THR A 127 -7.66 2.11 -24.93
CA THR A 127 -6.85 1.49 -25.99
C THR A 127 -7.27 0.04 -26.23
N VAL A 128 -7.34 -0.78 -25.19
CA VAL A 128 -7.71 -2.20 -25.30
C VAL A 128 -9.18 -2.35 -25.69
N THR A 129 -10.06 -1.42 -25.31
CA THR A 129 -11.45 -1.41 -25.77
C THR A 129 -11.51 -1.27 -27.29
N LEU A 130 -10.78 -0.32 -27.88
CA LEU A 130 -10.71 -0.12 -29.33
C LEU A 130 -10.11 -1.35 -30.04
N GLU A 131 -9.06 -1.93 -29.51
CA GLU A 131 -8.47 -3.17 -30.02
C GLU A 131 -9.48 -4.33 -30.05
N LEU A 132 -10.18 -4.53 -28.92
CA LEU A 132 -11.20 -5.57 -28.82
C LEU A 132 -12.38 -5.32 -29.74
N GLN A 133 -12.77 -4.09 -30.01
CA GLN A 133 -13.80 -3.76 -30.98
C GLN A 133 -13.43 -4.18 -32.40
N GLY A 134 -12.12 -4.13 -32.74
CA GLY A 134 -11.64 -4.65 -34.04
C GLY A 134 -12.23 -3.90 -35.24
N GLY A 135 -12.44 -2.59 -35.12
CA GLY A 135 -13.02 -1.73 -36.15
C GLY A 135 -14.55 -1.75 -36.24
N ASN A 136 -15.22 -2.49 -35.36
CA ASN A 136 -16.67 -2.44 -35.23
C ASN A 136 -17.08 -1.67 -33.96
N PRO A 137 -17.52 -0.40 -34.08
CA PRO A 137 -17.91 0.44 -32.95
C PRO A 137 -19.08 -0.14 -32.12
N ASP A 138 -19.94 -0.92 -32.75
CA ASP A 138 -21.14 -1.51 -32.13
C ASP A 138 -20.82 -2.81 -31.37
N ALA A 139 -19.56 -3.29 -31.38
CA ALA A 139 -19.18 -4.47 -30.67
C ALA A 139 -19.28 -4.24 -29.15
N LYS A 140 -20.12 -5.06 -28.51
CA LYS A 140 -20.30 -4.99 -27.05
C LYS A 140 -19.07 -5.56 -26.33
N ILE A 141 -18.41 -4.71 -25.55
CA ILE A 141 -17.32 -5.05 -24.65
C ILE A 141 -17.87 -5.01 -23.22
N GLY A 142 -17.72 -6.11 -22.49
CA GLY A 142 -17.98 -6.13 -21.05
C GLY A 142 -16.80 -5.45 -20.33
N ILE A 143 -17.08 -4.45 -19.50
CA ILE A 143 -16.08 -3.75 -18.69
C ILE A 143 -16.47 -3.93 -17.23
N GLN A 144 -15.61 -4.58 -16.47
CA GLN A 144 -15.73 -4.68 -15.01
C GLN A 144 -14.62 -3.84 -14.38
N ARG A 145 -15.02 -2.90 -13.51
CA ARG A 145 -14.08 -2.10 -12.70
C ARG A 145 -13.91 -2.78 -11.34
N TYR A 146 -12.66 -2.89 -10.87
CA TYR A 146 -12.33 -3.37 -9.54
C TYR A 146 -12.02 -2.16 -8.64
N LYS A 147 -12.79 -1.99 -7.57
CA LYS A 147 -12.56 -0.97 -6.55
C LYS A 147 -11.69 -1.48 -5.41
N GLY A 148 -11.69 -2.79 -5.19
CA GLY A 148 -10.89 -3.44 -4.15
C GLY A 148 -10.59 -4.89 -4.47
N LEU A 149 -9.61 -5.45 -3.77
CA LEU A 149 -9.16 -6.84 -3.93
C LEU A 149 -10.26 -7.86 -3.60
N GLY A 150 -11.19 -7.49 -2.72
CA GLY A 150 -12.33 -8.33 -2.34
C GLY A 150 -13.36 -8.53 -3.44
N GLU A 151 -13.31 -7.76 -4.53
CA GLU A 151 -14.18 -7.92 -5.70
C GLU A 151 -13.67 -8.99 -6.69
N MET A 152 -12.41 -9.42 -6.51
CA MET A 152 -11.78 -10.47 -7.31
C MET A 152 -12.08 -11.84 -6.68
N ASN A 153 -12.39 -12.81 -7.53
CA ASN A 153 -12.39 -14.20 -7.07
C ASN A 153 -10.93 -14.69 -6.88
N PRO A 154 -10.71 -15.82 -6.16
CA PRO A 154 -9.38 -16.31 -5.86
C PRO A 154 -8.49 -16.54 -7.09
N ASP A 155 -9.05 -17.05 -8.18
CA ASP A 155 -8.30 -17.30 -9.41
C ASP A 155 -7.86 -16.00 -10.09
N GLN A 156 -8.74 -15.00 -10.13
CA GLN A 156 -8.42 -13.67 -10.66
C GLN A 156 -7.33 -13.00 -9.83
N LEU A 157 -7.45 -13.03 -8.50
CA LEU A 157 -6.45 -12.46 -7.59
C LEU A 157 -5.10 -13.16 -7.74
N TRP A 158 -5.10 -14.49 -7.87
CA TRP A 158 -3.90 -15.25 -8.13
C TRP A 158 -3.25 -14.84 -9.44
N GLU A 159 -3.99 -14.91 -10.55
CA GLU A 159 -3.46 -14.65 -11.89
C GLU A 159 -2.90 -13.25 -12.05
N THR A 160 -3.56 -12.24 -11.48
CA THR A 160 -3.21 -10.83 -11.71
C THR A 160 -2.23 -10.25 -10.69
N THR A 161 -2.28 -10.73 -9.44
CA THR A 161 -1.63 -10.03 -8.31
C THR A 161 -0.69 -10.92 -7.50
N MET A 162 -0.99 -12.20 -7.34
CA MET A 162 -0.23 -13.10 -6.47
C MET A 162 0.81 -13.92 -7.23
N ASN A 163 0.53 -14.35 -8.45
CA ASN A 163 1.40 -15.22 -9.23
C ASN A 163 2.73 -14.52 -9.56
N PRO A 164 3.89 -15.05 -9.15
CA PRO A 164 5.19 -14.45 -9.41
C PRO A 164 5.53 -14.23 -10.90
N MET A 165 4.89 -14.99 -11.80
CA MET A 165 5.17 -14.93 -13.25
C MET A 165 4.38 -13.81 -13.96
N THR A 166 3.24 -13.41 -13.40
CA THR A 166 2.30 -12.48 -14.07
C THR A 166 2.04 -11.19 -13.31
N ARG A 167 2.30 -11.18 -11.98
CA ARG A 167 2.06 -10.02 -11.13
C ARG A 167 2.91 -8.82 -11.49
N THR A 168 2.30 -7.65 -11.40
CA THR A 168 2.99 -6.36 -11.51
C THR A 168 3.21 -5.78 -10.10
N MET A 169 4.43 -5.30 -9.85
CA MET A 169 4.80 -4.72 -8.56
C MET A 169 5.63 -3.46 -8.78
N LEU A 170 5.38 -2.44 -7.97
CA LEU A 170 6.22 -1.26 -7.87
C LEU A 170 7.25 -1.47 -6.76
N LYS A 171 8.54 -1.40 -7.08
CA LYS A 171 9.61 -1.43 -6.08
C LYS A 171 9.64 -0.09 -5.34
N VAL A 172 9.62 -0.12 -4.02
CA VAL A 172 9.82 1.08 -3.21
C VAL A 172 11.30 1.43 -3.21
N THR A 173 11.62 2.67 -3.57
CA THR A 173 12.99 3.18 -3.62
C THR A 173 13.07 4.51 -2.89
N VAL A 174 14.20 4.77 -2.26
CA VAL A 174 14.52 6.06 -1.64
C VAL A 174 15.44 6.81 -2.60
N ARG A 175 15.05 8.01 -3.01
CA ARG A 175 15.88 8.88 -3.85
C ARG A 175 16.74 9.77 -2.99
N ASP A 176 16.14 10.38 -1.97
CA ASP A 176 16.79 11.24 -0.99
C ASP A 176 16.24 10.91 0.39
N ALA A 177 17.13 10.61 1.32
CA ALA A 177 16.75 10.18 2.65
C ALA A 177 16.26 11.34 3.52
N GLU A 178 16.87 12.52 3.38
CA GLU A 178 16.49 13.71 4.15
C GLU A 178 15.13 14.22 3.70
N GLU A 179 14.91 14.33 2.38
CA GLU A 179 13.62 14.72 1.81
C GLU A 179 12.51 13.74 2.20
N SER A 180 12.80 12.43 2.21
CA SER A 180 11.84 11.40 2.62
C SER A 180 11.50 11.53 4.11
N ASP A 181 12.47 11.82 4.95
CA ASP A 181 12.27 12.00 6.38
C ASP A 181 11.39 13.21 6.69
N GLU A 182 11.66 14.34 6.06
CA GLU A 182 10.85 15.55 6.15
C GLU A 182 9.42 15.32 5.66
N LEU A 183 9.27 14.61 4.54
CA LEU A 183 7.96 14.31 3.97
C LEU A 183 7.10 13.44 4.91
N PHE A 184 7.68 12.42 5.53
CA PHE A 184 6.97 11.61 6.52
C PHE A 184 6.62 12.43 7.77
N GLU A 185 7.49 13.31 8.22
CA GLU A 185 7.20 14.18 9.37
C GLU A 185 6.05 15.14 9.08
N ILE A 186 6.06 15.81 7.93
CA ILE A 186 4.99 16.74 7.51
C ILE A 186 3.65 15.99 7.33
N LEU A 187 3.63 14.91 6.57
CA LEU A 187 2.38 14.24 6.18
C LEU A 187 1.80 13.37 7.29
N MET A 188 2.64 12.70 8.08
CA MET A 188 2.22 11.71 9.05
C MET A 188 2.41 12.17 10.51
N GLY A 189 3.15 13.25 10.75
CA GLY A 189 3.41 13.83 12.06
C GLY A 189 2.19 14.45 12.73
N GLU A 190 2.40 15.14 13.86
CA GLU A 190 1.34 15.79 14.62
C GLU A 190 1.02 17.22 14.16
N ASP A 191 1.95 17.85 13.44
CA ASP A 191 1.82 19.24 13.01
C ASP A 191 0.77 19.38 11.89
N VAL A 192 -0.34 20.01 12.20
CA VAL A 192 -1.45 20.22 11.25
C VAL A 192 -1.20 21.41 10.32
N PRO A 193 -0.69 22.56 10.78
CA PRO A 193 -0.35 23.71 9.95
C PRO A 193 0.59 23.36 8.79
N ASP A 194 1.70 22.67 9.06
CA ASP A 194 2.68 22.32 8.05
C ASP A 194 2.09 21.35 7.01
N ARG A 195 1.34 20.35 7.47
CA ARG A 195 0.62 19.43 6.57
C ARG A 195 -0.38 20.17 5.69
N ARG A 196 -1.13 21.11 6.26
CA ARG A 196 -2.10 21.90 5.51
C ARG A 196 -1.41 22.73 4.43
N THR A 197 -0.32 23.40 4.78
CA THR A 197 0.48 24.21 3.85
C THR A 197 1.01 23.34 2.69
N PHE A 198 1.51 22.15 3.01
CA PHE A 198 1.99 21.20 2.01
C PHE A 198 0.86 20.78 1.06
N ILE A 199 -0.31 20.39 1.59
CA ILE A 199 -1.46 19.98 0.78
C ILE A 199 -1.94 21.12 -0.13
N GLU A 200 -2.06 22.36 0.40
CA GLU A 200 -2.48 23.52 -0.37
C GLU A 200 -1.50 23.83 -1.51
N LYS A 201 -0.20 23.71 -1.26
CA LYS A 201 0.86 23.93 -2.27
C LYS A 201 0.79 22.90 -3.39
N HIS A 202 0.55 21.63 -3.09
CA HIS A 202 0.57 20.52 -4.05
C HIS A 202 -0.82 20.12 -4.54
N ALA A 203 -1.90 20.81 -4.16
CA ALA A 203 -3.28 20.47 -4.52
C ALA A 203 -3.53 20.36 -6.03
N LYS A 204 -2.77 21.10 -6.84
CA LYS A 204 -2.90 21.06 -8.30
C LYS A 204 -2.23 19.84 -8.95
N GLU A 205 -1.38 19.14 -8.23
CA GLU A 205 -0.64 17.95 -8.71
C GLU A 205 -1.46 16.66 -8.51
N VAL A 206 -2.56 16.74 -7.77
CA VAL A 206 -3.41 15.60 -7.49
C VAL A 206 -4.22 15.24 -8.73
N THR A 207 -4.00 14.02 -9.25
CA THR A 207 -4.67 13.52 -10.46
C THR A 207 -5.83 12.57 -10.17
N ASN A 208 -5.85 11.95 -8.98
CA ASN A 208 -6.86 10.97 -8.59
C ASN A 208 -7.64 11.48 -7.38
N LEU A 209 -8.59 12.37 -7.64
CA LEU A 209 -9.59 12.75 -6.64
C LEU A 209 -10.77 11.80 -6.76
N ASP A 210 -11.10 11.12 -5.67
CA ASP A 210 -12.31 10.33 -5.54
C ASP A 210 -13.45 11.33 -5.21
N ILE A 211 -14.14 11.81 -6.27
CA ILE A 211 -15.26 12.75 -6.18
C ILE A 211 -16.56 12.00 -6.38
#